data_c39279f6eba8318f85e5654c5c33d6a6
#
_entry.id   c39279f6eba8318f85e5654c5c33d6a6
#
_cell.length_a   1.000
_cell.length_b   1.000
_cell.length_c   1.000
_cell.angle_alpha   90.00
_cell.angle_beta   90.00
_cell.angle_gamma   90.00
#
_symmetry.space_group_name_H-M   'P 1'
#
loop_
_entity.id
_entity.type
_entity.pdbx_description
1 polymer ?
#
loop_
_entity_poly.entity_id
_entity_poly.type
_entity_poly.pdbx_seq_one_letter_code
_entity_poly.pdbx_strand_id
1 'polypeptide(L)'
;FLGRSGTKDGQIYLVSPETAAISALTGVFTDPRLVGEMPPYVMPEKFLINDNMVVPPASPEEAPNVEVLRGPNIKPFPVNVPLAEDIKAEVSLKVGDNITTDHIMPAGAKILPLRSNIPAISQYCFTVCDETFPTRAKELGKSIIIGGANYGQGSSREHAALAPLYLGVKAIICK
;
A
#
# COMPACT_ATOMS: atom_id res chain seq x y z
N PHE A 1 -5.18 -14.84 1.57
CA PHE A 1 -4.17 -14.23 2.45
C PHE A 1 -2.85 -15.01 2.52
N LEU A 2 -2.82 -16.21 1.96
CA LEU A 2 -1.60 -17.04 1.94
C LEU A 2 -0.42 -16.27 1.30
N GLY A 3 0.71 -16.23 2.01
CA GLY A 3 1.93 -15.54 1.57
C GLY A 3 1.89 -14.01 1.63
N ARG A 4 0.76 -13.39 2.01
CA ARG A 4 0.66 -11.94 2.16
C ARG A 4 0.96 -11.46 3.58
N SER A 5 0.60 -12.24 4.57
CA SER A 5 0.78 -11.92 5.98
C SER A 5 1.45 -13.08 6.69
N GLY A 6 2.32 -12.81 7.65
CA GLY A 6 3.09 -13.83 8.33
C GLY A 6 4.10 -14.54 7.43
N THR A 7 4.28 -15.84 7.64
CA THR A 7 5.17 -16.70 6.85
C THR A 7 4.46 -17.22 5.60
N LYS A 8 5.22 -17.78 4.64
CA LYS A 8 4.65 -18.32 3.38
C LYS A 8 3.71 -19.52 3.60
N ASP A 9 3.89 -20.24 4.68
CA ASP A 9 3.13 -21.41 5.12
C ASP A 9 2.06 -21.07 6.15
N GLY A 10 1.98 -19.81 6.60
CA GLY A 10 1.00 -19.34 7.55
C GLY A 10 -0.42 -19.45 7.00
N GLN A 11 -1.28 -20.18 7.70
CA GLN A 11 -2.70 -20.27 7.41
C GLN A 11 -3.42 -19.09 8.08
N ILE A 12 -3.89 -18.15 7.26
CA ILE A 12 -4.52 -16.92 7.74
C ILE A 12 -5.97 -16.86 7.26
N TYR A 13 -6.86 -16.66 8.21
CA TYR A 13 -8.30 -16.61 7.99
C TYR A 13 -8.87 -15.26 8.42
N LEU A 14 -9.82 -14.75 7.68
CA LEU A 14 -10.63 -13.60 8.07
C LEU A 14 -11.90 -14.12 8.73
N VAL A 15 -12.08 -13.81 9.99
CA VAL A 15 -13.18 -14.30 10.80
C VAL A 15 -13.81 -13.17 11.63
N SER A 16 -14.99 -13.40 12.21
CA SER A 16 -15.57 -12.48 13.17
C SER A 16 -14.76 -12.43 14.48
N PRO A 17 -14.84 -11.35 15.26
CA PRO A 17 -14.21 -11.26 16.57
C PRO A 17 -14.60 -12.41 17.50
N GLU A 18 -15.86 -12.84 17.47
CA GLU A 18 -16.38 -13.94 18.28
C GLU A 18 -15.73 -15.27 17.89
N THR A 19 -15.62 -15.55 16.59
CA THR A 19 -14.91 -16.75 16.09
C THR A 19 -13.45 -16.74 16.50
N ALA A 20 -12.78 -15.58 16.44
CA ALA A 20 -11.40 -15.44 16.87
C ALA A 20 -11.26 -15.69 18.39
N ALA A 21 -12.13 -15.07 19.19
CA ALA A 21 -12.11 -15.20 20.65
C ALA A 21 -12.34 -16.65 21.11
N ILE A 22 -13.38 -17.32 20.59
CA ILE A 22 -13.68 -18.68 20.99
C ILE A 22 -12.63 -19.68 20.51
N SER A 23 -12.08 -19.47 19.31
CA SER A 23 -10.98 -20.30 18.79
C SER A 23 -9.72 -20.18 19.62
N ALA A 24 -9.43 -18.98 20.16
CA ALA A 24 -8.32 -18.77 21.09
C ALA A 24 -8.53 -19.50 22.42
N LEU A 25 -9.77 -19.55 22.93
CA LEU A 25 -10.12 -20.26 24.19
C LEU A 25 -10.09 -21.77 24.00
N THR A 26 -10.56 -22.28 22.88
CA THR A 26 -10.64 -23.73 22.63
C THR A 26 -9.36 -24.34 22.07
N GLY A 27 -8.45 -23.48 21.53
CA GLY A 27 -7.21 -23.92 20.88
C GLY A 27 -7.41 -24.53 19.50
N VAL A 28 -8.64 -24.50 18.96
CA VAL A 28 -8.99 -25.00 17.63
C VAL A 28 -9.95 -24.02 16.94
N PHE A 29 -10.01 -24.07 15.61
CA PHE A 29 -10.95 -23.23 14.84
C PHE A 29 -12.39 -23.64 15.17
N THR A 30 -13.12 -22.78 15.89
CA THR A 30 -14.41 -23.13 16.50
C THR A 30 -15.50 -22.17 16.04
N ASP A 31 -16.68 -22.74 15.71
CA ASP A 31 -17.90 -21.96 15.46
C ASP A 31 -18.46 -21.47 16.81
N PRO A 32 -18.56 -20.16 17.06
CA PRO A 32 -19.05 -19.62 18.32
C PRO A 32 -20.49 -20.03 18.65
N ARG A 33 -21.31 -20.33 17.65
CA ARG A 33 -22.69 -20.75 17.82
C ARG A 33 -22.83 -22.14 18.48
N LEU A 34 -21.76 -22.93 18.48
CA LEU A 34 -21.74 -24.28 19.07
C LEU A 34 -21.28 -24.29 20.54
N VAL A 35 -20.84 -23.17 21.07
CA VAL A 35 -20.20 -23.11 22.40
C VAL A 35 -21.11 -22.53 23.49
N GLY A 36 -22.28 -22.06 23.13
CA GLY A 36 -23.27 -21.50 24.04
C GLY A 36 -23.89 -20.20 23.53
N GLU A 37 -24.73 -19.58 24.34
CA GLU A 37 -25.32 -18.30 24.04
C GLU A 37 -24.30 -17.17 24.23
N MET A 38 -24.31 -16.22 23.32
CA MET A 38 -23.46 -15.03 23.45
C MET A 38 -23.99 -14.19 24.61
N PRO A 39 -23.12 -13.76 25.53
CA PRO A 39 -23.55 -12.90 26.62
C PRO A 39 -24.13 -11.59 26.08
N PRO A 40 -25.17 -11.04 26.72
CA PRO A 40 -25.74 -9.79 26.29
C PRO A 40 -24.69 -8.67 26.35
N TYR A 41 -24.60 -7.94 25.24
CA TYR A 41 -23.71 -6.78 25.20
C TYR A 41 -24.40 -5.59 25.87
N VAL A 42 -23.74 -5.06 26.91
CA VAL A 42 -24.17 -3.84 27.57
C VAL A 42 -23.15 -2.74 27.27
N MET A 43 -23.64 -1.68 26.60
CA MET A 43 -22.82 -0.51 26.32
C MET A 43 -22.43 0.17 27.64
N PRO A 44 -21.15 0.36 27.95
CA PRO A 44 -20.75 1.06 29.16
C PRO A 44 -21.14 2.53 29.08
N GLU A 45 -21.61 3.10 30.18
CA GLU A 45 -21.94 4.54 30.26
C GLU A 45 -20.71 5.42 30.00
N LYS A 46 -19.51 4.93 30.34
CA LYS A 46 -18.24 5.62 30.11
C LYS A 46 -17.16 4.61 29.71
N PHE A 47 -16.50 4.89 28.63
CA PHE A 47 -15.33 4.11 28.20
C PHE A 47 -14.10 4.42 29.04
N LEU A 48 -13.31 3.41 29.33
CA LEU A 48 -11.97 3.59 29.91
C LEU A 48 -11.06 4.15 28.83
N ILE A 49 -10.62 5.39 29.01
CA ILE A 49 -9.72 6.09 28.08
C ILE A 49 -8.34 6.14 28.73
N ASN A 50 -7.33 5.76 27.97
CA ASN A 50 -5.93 5.88 28.38
C ASN A 50 -5.14 6.54 27.25
N ASP A 51 -4.86 7.80 27.42
CA ASP A 51 -4.16 8.63 26.42
C ASP A 51 -2.64 8.63 26.60
N ASN A 52 -2.08 7.78 27.47
CA ASN A 52 -0.65 7.76 27.80
C ASN A 52 0.27 7.53 26.59
N MET A 53 -0.25 6.95 25.51
CA MET A 53 0.49 6.73 24.27
C MET A 53 0.20 7.79 23.18
N VAL A 54 -0.66 8.75 23.47
CA VAL A 54 -0.94 9.88 22.56
C VAL A 54 0.12 10.94 22.79
N VAL A 55 0.96 11.14 21.79
CA VAL A 55 1.97 12.21 21.79
C VAL A 55 1.29 13.46 21.20
N PRO A 56 1.03 14.51 22.00
CA PRO A 56 0.46 15.74 21.49
C PRO A 56 1.43 16.45 20.55
N PRO A 57 0.95 17.30 19.62
CA PRO A 57 1.85 18.15 18.84
C PRO A 57 2.64 19.09 19.73
N ALA A 58 3.84 19.45 19.31
CA ALA A 58 4.62 20.48 19.98
C ALA A 58 3.87 21.82 19.97
N SER A 59 4.17 22.69 20.93
CA SER A 59 3.61 24.06 20.94
C SER A 59 4.02 24.84 19.68
N PRO A 60 3.28 25.87 19.26
CA PRO A 60 3.66 26.69 18.12
C PRO A 60 5.07 27.29 18.23
N GLU A 61 5.54 27.57 19.43
CA GLU A 61 6.87 28.13 19.72
C GLU A 61 7.98 27.08 19.57
N GLU A 62 7.68 25.83 19.91
CA GLU A 62 8.62 24.70 19.86
C GLU A 62 8.65 24.01 18.49
N ALA A 63 7.53 24.03 17.77
CA ALA A 63 7.37 23.32 16.49
C ALA A 63 8.48 23.58 15.46
N PRO A 64 9.02 24.82 15.30
CA PRO A 64 10.13 25.08 14.38
C PRO A 64 11.43 24.36 14.73
N ASN A 65 11.59 23.97 16.00
CA ASN A 65 12.81 23.32 16.51
C ASN A 65 12.68 21.79 16.61
N VAL A 66 11.51 21.23 16.25
CA VAL A 66 11.30 19.78 16.30
C VAL A 66 12.08 19.11 15.18
N GLU A 67 13.02 18.24 15.54
CA GLU A 67 13.75 17.43 14.59
C GLU A 67 12.87 16.32 14.02
N VAL A 68 12.78 16.23 12.70
CA VAL A 68 12.07 15.16 12.01
C VAL A 68 12.99 13.95 11.85
N LEU A 69 12.84 12.97 12.74
CA LEU A 69 13.60 11.73 12.68
C LEU A 69 12.99 10.79 11.62
N ARG A 70 13.82 10.38 10.65
CA ARG A 70 13.43 9.44 9.61
C ARG A 70 14.23 8.15 9.72
N GLY A 71 13.54 7.02 9.65
CA GLY A 71 14.18 5.72 9.58
C GLY A 71 14.99 5.53 8.28
N PRO A 72 15.86 4.51 8.22
CA PRO A 72 16.79 4.32 7.10
C PRO A 72 16.11 4.06 5.75
N ASN A 73 14.89 3.52 5.77
CA ASN A 73 14.09 3.25 4.57
C ASN A 73 13.23 4.42 4.12
N ILE A 74 13.20 5.54 4.87
CA ILE A 74 12.45 6.73 4.48
C ILE A 74 13.38 7.63 3.68
N LYS A 75 13.13 7.76 2.38
CA LYS A 75 13.90 8.64 1.48
C LYS A 75 13.11 9.90 1.16
N PRO A 76 13.78 10.97 0.73
CA PRO A 76 13.08 12.17 0.29
C PRO A 76 12.01 11.85 -0.73
N PHE A 77 10.86 12.49 -0.57
CA PHE A 77 9.72 12.32 -1.45
C PHE A 77 10.05 12.93 -2.83
N PRO A 78 9.77 12.21 -3.94
CA PRO A 78 10.00 12.75 -5.28
C PRO A 78 9.05 13.92 -5.54
N VAL A 79 9.62 15.08 -5.87
CA VAL A 79 8.86 16.27 -6.24
C VAL A 79 8.78 16.34 -7.76
N ASN A 80 7.56 16.44 -8.29
CA ASN A 80 7.33 16.60 -9.71
C ASN A 80 7.44 18.06 -10.15
N VAL A 81 7.67 18.27 -11.43
CA VAL A 81 7.59 19.57 -12.07
C VAL A 81 6.19 19.83 -12.61
N PRO A 82 5.78 21.09 -12.84
CA PRO A 82 4.52 21.39 -13.51
C PRO A 82 4.37 20.65 -14.84
N LEU A 83 3.14 20.28 -15.19
CA LEU A 83 2.85 19.62 -16.46
C LEU A 83 3.18 20.56 -17.62
N ALA A 84 3.88 20.04 -18.62
CA ALA A 84 4.13 20.78 -19.86
C ALA A 84 2.83 20.87 -20.70
N GLU A 85 2.72 21.92 -21.51
CA GLU A 85 1.57 22.08 -22.42
C GLU A 85 1.46 20.91 -23.42
N ASP A 86 2.61 20.44 -23.90
CA ASP A 86 2.71 19.28 -24.78
C ASP A 86 3.55 18.17 -24.19
N ILE A 87 3.06 16.93 -24.29
CA ILE A 87 3.81 15.73 -23.88
C ILE A 87 4.13 14.90 -25.14
N LYS A 88 5.41 14.91 -25.51
CA LYS A 88 5.98 13.99 -26.49
C LYS A 88 6.83 12.95 -25.76
N ALA A 89 6.46 11.67 -25.87
CA ALA A 89 7.20 10.58 -25.24
C ALA A 89 6.88 9.25 -25.92
N GLU A 90 7.76 8.27 -25.75
CA GLU A 90 7.56 6.92 -26.25
C GLU A 90 6.59 6.14 -25.32
N VAL A 91 5.91 5.15 -25.89
CA VAL A 91 5.09 4.21 -25.13
C VAL A 91 6.00 3.17 -24.51
N SER A 92 6.20 3.25 -23.19
CA SER A 92 7.04 2.29 -22.47
C SER A 92 6.32 0.98 -22.13
N LEU A 93 4.98 1.02 -22.01
CA LEU A 93 4.19 -0.16 -21.65
C LEU A 93 2.79 -0.06 -22.26
N LYS A 94 2.29 -1.20 -22.76
CA LYS A 94 0.90 -1.37 -23.17
C LYS A 94 0.32 -2.55 -22.41
N VAL A 95 -0.74 -2.31 -21.65
CA VAL A 95 -1.45 -3.31 -20.85
C VAL A 95 -2.92 -3.40 -21.25
N GLY A 96 -3.55 -4.50 -20.90
CA GLY A 96 -4.97 -4.75 -21.17
C GLY A 96 -5.92 -4.09 -20.16
N ASP A 97 -7.11 -4.66 -20.07
CA ASP A 97 -8.15 -4.25 -19.13
C ASP A 97 -7.87 -4.75 -17.71
N ASN A 98 -8.55 -4.15 -16.72
CA ASN A 98 -8.55 -4.58 -15.32
C ASN A 98 -7.16 -4.58 -14.65
N ILE A 99 -6.34 -3.62 -14.98
CA ILE A 99 -5.06 -3.43 -14.27
C ILE A 99 -5.34 -2.92 -12.85
N THR A 100 -4.94 -3.72 -11.87
CA THR A 100 -5.09 -3.37 -10.45
C THR A 100 -3.87 -2.65 -9.93
N THR A 101 -3.99 -2.02 -8.76
CA THR A 101 -2.84 -1.45 -8.06
C THR A 101 -1.79 -2.50 -7.67
N ASP A 102 -2.17 -3.79 -7.57
CA ASP A 102 -1.20 -4.89 -7.39
C ASP A 102 -0.42 -5.21 -8.68
N HIS A 103 -1.01 -5.01 -9.85
CA HIS A 103 -0.28 -5.09 -11.12
C HIS A 103 0.71 -3.94 -11.27
N ILE A 104 0.30 -2.71 -10.88
CA ILE A 104 1.15 -1.52 -10.97
C ILE A 104 2.28 -1.59 -9.95
N MET A 105 1.95 -1.92 -8.71
CA MET A 105 2.91 -2.01 -7.60
C MET A 105 2.57 -3.20 -6.71
N PRO A 106 3.24 -4.33 -6.91
CA PRO A 106 2.98 -5.54 -6.14
C PRO A 106 3.11 -5.31 -4.64
N ALA A 107 2.22 -5.95 -3.88
CA ALA A 107 2.24 -5.92 -2.43
C ALA A 107 2.72 -7.27 -1.89
N GLY A 108 3.70 -7.26 -1.02
CA GLY A 108 4.21 -8.45 -0.35
C GLY A 108 5.20 -8.08 0.75
N ALA A 109 5.49 -9.01 1.63
CA ALA A 109 6.39 -8.79 2.77
C ALA A 109 7.78 -8.26 2.38
N LYS A 110 8.24 -8.55 1.16
CA LYS A 110 9.52 -8.07 0.62
C LYS A 110 9.43 -6.62 0.10
N ILE A 111 8.28 -6.22 -0.42
CA ILE A 111 8.12 -4.95 -1.16
C ILE A 111 7.53 -3.86 -0.26
N LEU A 112 6.53 -4.19 0.56
CA LEU A 112 5.84 -3.23 1.41
C LEU A 112 6.75 -2.46 2.38
N PRO A 113 7.83 -3.01 2.95
CA PRO A 113 8.77 -2.25 3.77
C PRO A 113 9.45 -1.10 3.02
N LEU A 114 9.47 -1.12 1.68
CA LEU A 114 10.08 -0.11 0.82
C LEU A 114 9.11 1.03 0.45
N ARG A 115 7.86 1.03 0.93
CA ARG A 115 6.82 1.98 0.51
C ARG A 115 7.18 3.46 0.67
N SER A 116 8.05 3.77 1.62
CA SER A 116 8.57 5.14 1.85
C SER A 116 9.93 5.39 1.19
N ASN A 117 10.39 4.45 0.34
CA ASN A 117 11.62 4.55 -0.43
C ASN A 117 11.27 4.36 -1.92
N ILE A 118 10.75 5.42 -2.54
CA ILE A 118 10.26 5.35 -3.93
C ILE A 118 11.36 4.90 -4.90
N PRO A 119 12.63 5.36 -4.81
CA PRO A 119 13.71 4.83 -5.65
C PRO A 119 13.86 3.32 -5.58
N ALA A 120 13.77 2.74 -4.39
CA ALA A 120 13.92 1.29 -4.22
C ALA A 120 12.66 0.51 -4.65
N ILE A 121 11.46 0.98 -4.27
CA ILE A 121 10.22 0.29 -4.61
C ILE A 121 9.88 0.37 -6.10
N SER A 122 10.30 1.44 -6.79
CA SER A 122 10.04 1.61 -8.24
C SER A 122 10.63 0.49 -9.10
N GLN A 123 11.64 -0.22 -8.62
CA GLN A 123 12.21 -1.39 -9.31
C GLN A 123 11.22 -2.56 -9.43
N TYR A 124 10.13 -2.55 -8.68
CA TYR A 124 9.07 -3.56 -8.73
C TYR A 124 7.84 -3.10 -9.52
N CYS A 125 7.88 -1.87 -10.07
CA CYS A 125 6.76 -1.29 -10.81
C CYS A 125 6.43 -2.12 -12.05
N PHE A 126 5.18 -2.57 -12.18
CA PHE A 126 4.67 -3.43 -13.25
C PHE A 126 5.40 -4.75 -13.48
N THR A 127 6.27 -5.20 -12.59
CA THR A 127 7.01 -6.46 -12.76
C THR A 127 6.11 -7.70 -12.88
N VAL A 128 4.86 -7.63 -12.44
CA VAL A 128 3.84 -8.67 -12.65
C VAL A 128 3.39 -8.74 -14.12
N CYS A 129 3.40 -7.61 -14.82
CA CYS A 129 3.00 -7.51 -16.23
C CYS A 129 4.20 -7.64 -17.18
N ASP A 130 5.32 -7.03 -16.80
CA ASP A 130 6.55 -6.97 -17.59
C ASP A 130 7.74 -6.71 -16.67
N GLU A 131 8.55 -7.73 -16.43
CA GLU A 131 9.71 -7.66 -15.54
C GLU A 131 10.76 -6.64 -15.98
N THR A 132 10.79 -6.30 -17.27
CA THR A 132 11.79 -5.38 -17.84
C THR A 132 11.32 -3.92 -17.80
N PHE A 133 10.05 -3.66 -17.48
CA PHE A 133 9.46 -2.33 -17.50
C PHE A 133 10.25 -1.30 -16.66
N PRO A 134 10.64 -1.56 -15.39
CA PRO A 134 11.32 -0.55 -14.59
C PRO A 134 12.64 -0.07 -15.23
N THR A 135 13.42 -0.99 -15.77
CA THR A 135 14.67 -0.67 -16.46
C THR A 135 14.43 0.14 -17.71
N ARG A 136 13.52 -0.34 -18.59
CA ARG A 136 13.17 0.33 -19.84
C ARG A 136 12.61 1.73 -19.61
N ALA A 137 11.68 1.90 -18.67
CA ALA A 137 11.11 3.21 -18.36
C ALA A 137 12.16 4.20 -17.85
N LYS A 138 13.10 3.73 -17.01
CA LYS A 138 14.20 4.54 -16.51
C LYS A 138 15.19 4.94 -17.61
N GLU A 139 15.51 4.05 -18.54
CA GLU A 139 16.38 4.33 -19.67
C GLU A 139 15.76 5.36 -20.63
N LEU A 140 14.45 5.27 -20.90
CA LEU A 140 13.70 6.25 -21.67
C LEU A 140 13.64 7.63 -20.99
N GLY A 141 13.65 7.66 -19.65
CA GLY A 141 13.59 8.89 -18.85
C GLY A 141 12.27 9.66 -18.96
N LYS A 142 11.53 9.49 -20.07
CA LYS A 142 10.22 10.10 -20.33
C LYS A 142 9.37 9.16 -21.17
N SER A 143 8.24 8.71 -20.63
CA SER A 143 7.40 7.71 -21.31
C SER A 143 5.91 7.88 -21.03
N ILE A 144 5.10 7.13 -21.79
CA ILE A 144 3.64 7.02 -21.65
C ILE A 144 3.28 5.55 -21.48
N ILE A 145 2.25 5.28 -20.67
CA ILE A 145 1.64 3.96 -20.56
C ILE A 145 0.27 3.98 -21.24
N ILE A 146 -0.04 2.93 -21.99
CA ILE A 146 -1.37 2.71 -22.57
C ILE A 146 -2.03 1.55 -21.82
N GLY A 147 -3.21 1.81 -21.27
CA GLY A 147 -4.04 0.83 -20.59
C GLY A 147 -5.39 0.60 -21.25
N GLY A 148 -6.04 -0.48 -20.88
CA GLY A 148 -7.42 -0.77 -21.27
C GLY A 148 -8.44 -0.17 -20.30
N ALA A 149 -9.63 -0.77 -20.25
CA ALA A 149 -10.71 -0.36 -19.35
C ALA A 149 -10.38 -0.72 -17.89
N ASN A 150 -10.93 0.06 -16.95
CA ASN A 150 -10.83 -0.20 -15.51
C ASN A 150 -9.38 -0.29 -14.99
N TYR A 151 -8.55 0.67 -15.43
CA TYR A 151 -7.15 0.77 -15.00
C TYR A 151 -7.03 1.39 -13.60
N GLY A 152 -6.14 0.83 -12.76
CA GLY A 152 -5.79 1.36 -11.45
C GLY A 152 -6.78 1.02 -10.33
N GLN A 153 -7.68 0.07 -10.57
CA GLN A 153 -8.62 -0.40 -9.54
C GLN A 153 -7.92 -1.09 -8.37
N GLY A 154 -8.59 -1.17 -7.23
CA GLY A 154 -8.11 -1.89 -6.05
C GLY A 154 -7.74 -0.96 -4.89
N SER A 155 -6.79 -1.37 -4.06
CA SER A 155 -6.36 -0.63 -2.89
C SER A 155 -5.79 0.75 -3.24
N SER A 156 -6.14 1.75 -2.43
CA SER A 156 -5.54 3.07 -2.52
C SER A 156 -4.06 3.02 -2.10
N ARG A 157 -3.16 3.18 -3.06
CA ARG A 157 -1.70 3.11 -2.85
C ARG A 157 -1.01 4.26 -3.53
N GLU A 158 -0.51 5.20 -2.77
CA GLU A 158 0.21 6.35 -3.28
C GLU A 158 1.45 5.95 -4.11
N HIS A 159 2.21 4.94 -3.65
CA HIS A 159 3.37 4.45 -4.38
C HIS A 159 3.03 3.81 -5.75
N ALA A 160 1.76 3.42 -5.99
CA ALA A 160 1.32 3.01 -7.33
C ALA A 160 1.22 4.18 -8.33
N ALA A 161 1.14 5.40 -7.84
CA ALA A 161 1.25 6.61 -8.67
C ALA A 161 2.70 7.14 -8.69
N LEU A 162 3.36 7.15 -7.54
CA LEU A 162 4.69 7.72 -7.39
C LEU A 162 5.80 6.90 -8.08
N ALA A 163 5.70 5.58 -8.10
CA ALA A 163 6.72 4.74 -8.72
C ALA A 163 6.79 4.91 -10.24
N PRO A 164 5.68 4.85 -11.01
CA PRO A 164 5.71 5.20 -12.43
C PRO A 164 6.22 6.61 -12.68
N LEU A 165 5.77 7.59 -11.87
CA LEU A 165 6.22 8.98 -11.97
C LEU A 165 7.75 9.09 -11.79
N TYR A 166 8.30 8.43 -10.80
CA TYR A 166 9.74 8.39 -10.53
C TYR A 166 10.52 7.75 -11.67
N LEU A 167 9.96 6.73 -12.34
CA LEU A 167 10.55 6.09 -13.52
C LEU A 167 10.40 6.92 -14.80
N GLY A 168 9.81 8.12 -14.73
CA GLY A 168 9.70 9.02 -15.87
C GLY A 168 8.40 8.90 -16.67
N VAL A 169 7.40 8.15 -16.19
CA VAL A 169 6.07 8.10 -16.82
C VAL A 169 5.40 9.46 -16.65
N LYS A 170 5.00 10.08 -17.76
CA LYS A 170 4.39 11.43 -17.80
C LYS A 170 2.88 11.40 -17.99
N ALA A 171 2.37 10.35 -18.62
CA ALA A 171 0.94 10.18 -18.83
C ALA A 171 0.57 8.70 -18.87
N ILE A 172 -0.65 8.41 -18.47
CA ILE A 172 -1.30 7.11 -18.62
C ILE A 172 -2.59 7.37 -19.37
N ILE A 173 -2.76 6.68 -20.50
CA ILE A 173 -3.94 6.79 -21.35
C ILE A 173 -4.69 5.46 -21.28
N CYS A 174 -5.91 5.50 -20.82
CA CYS A 174 -6.77 4.33 -20.68
C CYS A 174 -8.23 4.67 -21.02
N LYS A 175 -9.03 3.60 -21.20
CA LYS A 175 -10.47 3.73 -21.49
C LYS A 175 -11.27 4.15 -20.27
#